data_7fcaca59454d5748d47ab90c373b42d7
#
_entry.id   7fcaca59454d5748d47ab90c373b42d7
#
_cell.length_a   1.000
_cell.length_b   1.000
_cell.length_c   1.000
_cell.angle_alpha   90.00
_cell.angle_beta   90.00
_cell.angle_gamma   90.00
#
_symmetry.space_group_name_H-M   'P 1'
#
loop_
_entity.id
_entity.type
_entity.pdbx_description
1 polymer ?
#
loop_
_entity_poly.entity_id
_entity_poly.type
_entity_poly.pdbx_seq_one_letter_code
_entity_poly.pdbx_strand_id
1 'polypeptide(L)'
;MSKENCIISLQGVSKVFDGTTVVENFNLDITKGEFVTFLGPSGCGKTTTLRMIAGFELPTSGVILLNGQDISLLPPYKRPINTVFQRYALFAHLNIYNNIAFGLKLKKIPYEATDKNGNTVTKYRHLTKQEIQEKVKRALKVVDLEGFEKRDISTLSGGQQQRIAIARAIVNEPEILLLDEPLGALDLKMRKEMQLELKAMHKKLGITFIYVTHDQEEALTMSDTIVVMNDGEIQQVGKPKEIYDEPNNAFVADFIGESNIYTGTMARDNKVRFLNKYWDADPVDFGKFPVNEKVDVVVRPEDFILSKAGKGIVDGVISSKIFKGMHYEYIINVGKAEVVVQSTSELEEGVTVGLNVEPVNIQIMKKPFVSNFYDGYITKDYKVEFANAEFDVDILPLFPGAKINEDEILVDEKGNEIDCVDMEINVEVPFEAITISDDPDASDIHGNIISLIYIGDHYELIVRTEEEEDFVLNTPDLWNENDEVSVIIDQSQIHISRKGAKK
;
A
#
# COMPACT_ATOMS: atom_id res chain seq x y z
N MET A 1 -1.13 12.90 -19.49
CA MET A 1 0.08 12.35 -20.16
C MET A 1 -0.32 11.84 -21.54
N SER A 2 0.44 12.13 -22.60
CA SER A 2 0.10 11.65 -23.94
C SER A 2 0.27 10.14 -23.99
N LYS A 3 -0.75 9.43 -24.47
CA LYS A 3 -0.77 7.94 -24.65
C LYS A 3 0.37 7.40 -25.55
N GLU A 4 1.12 8.27 -26.19
CA GLU A 4 2.17 7.90 -27.17
C GLU A 4 3.45 7.31 -26.56
N ASN A 5 3.65 7.38 -25.22
CA ASN A 5 4.88 6.89 -24.59
C ASN A 5 4.66 5.79 -23.55
N CYS A 6 3.44 5.26 -23.42
CA CYS A 6 3.12 4.16 -22.51
C CYS A 6 3.65 2.84 -23.07
N ILE A 7 4.52 2.14 -22.32
CA ILE A 7 5.05 0.83 -22.70
C ILE A 7 4.15 -0.31 -22.21
N ILE A 8 3.67 -0.20 -20.96
CA ILE A 8 2.78 -1.20 -20.37
C ILE A 8 1.62 -0.52 -19.67
N SER A 9 0.40 -1.05 -19.88
CA SER A 9 -0.83 -0.57 -19.26
C SER A 9 -1.57 -1.74 -18.62
N LEU A 10 -1.84 -1.65 -17.33
CA LEU A 10 -2.70 -2.56 -16.59
C LEU A 10 -4.07 -1.89 -16.46
N GLN A 11 -5.15 -2.56 -16.87
CA GLN A 11 -6.49 -2.00 -16.91
C GLN A 11 -7.47 -2.92 -16.19
N GLY A 12 -7.91 -2.52 -14.99
CA GLY A 12 -8.83 -3.27 -14.15
C GLY A 12 -8.32 -4.66 -13.79
N VAL A 13 -6.98 -4.82 -13.64
CA VAL A 13 -6.37 -6.13 -13.41
C VAL A 13 -6.67 -6.58 -11.99
N SER A 14 -7.28 -7.77 -11.87
CA SER A 14 -7.53 -8.40 -10.57
C SER A 14 -7.03 -9.84 -10.55
N LYS A 15 -6.67 -10.32 -9.35
CA LYS A 15 -6.25 -11.70 -9.11
C LYS A 15 -6.90 -12.26 -7.87
N VAL A 16 -7.58 -13.38 -8.03
CA VAL A 16 -8.21 -14.15 -6.95
C VAL A 16 -7.56 -15.52 -6.89
N PHE A 17 -7.20 -15.98 -5.70
CA PHE A 17 -6.74 -17.35 -5.40
C PHE A 17 -7.69 -17.96 -4.37
N ASP A 18 -8.28 -19.09 -4.69
CA ASP A 18 -9.15 -19.88 -3.78
C ASP A 18 -10.20 -19.02 -3.03
N GLY A 19 -10.80 -18.07 -3.75
CA GLY A 19 -11.82 -17.16 -3.21
C GLY A 19 -11.26 -15.88 -2.58
N THR A 20 -9.94 -15.80 -2.31
CA THR A 20 -9.31 -14.62 -1.72
C THR A 20 -8.78 -13.68 -2.80
N THR A 21 -9.20 -12.43 -2.78
CA THR A 21 -8.70 -11.39 -3.69
C THR A 21 -7.33 -10.91 -3.19
N VAL A 22 -6.29 -11.06 -4.03
CA VAL A 22 -4.91 -10.67 -3.72
C VAL A 22 -4.50 -9.39 -4.46
N VAL A 23 -5.11 -9.12 -5.61
CA VAL A 23 -4.96 -7.87 -6.36
C VAL A 23 -6.35 -7.47 -6.84
N GLU A 24 -6.74 -6.22 -6.60
CA GLU A 24 -8.07 -5.73 -6.93
C GLU A 24 -8.00 -4.48 -7.81
N ASN A 25 -8.72 -4.53 -8.93
CA ASN A 25 -8.94 -3.40 -9.86
C ASN A 25 -7.68 -2.55 -10.14
N PHE A 26 -6.54 -3.20 -10.35
CA PHE A 26 -5.26 -2.54 -10.51
C PHE A 26 -5.16 -1.81 -11.86
N ASN A 27 -5.02 -0.49 -11.82
CA ASN A 27 -4.94 0.38 -12.99
C ASN A 27 -3.65 1.18 -12.96
N LEU A 28 -2.75 0.96 -13.95
CA LEU A 28 -1.45 1.63 -13.99
C LEU A 28 -0.92 1.71 -15.43
N ASP A 29 -0.50 2.90 -15.82
CA ASP A 29 0.23 3.13 -17.05
C ASP A 29 1.71 3.43 -16.74
N ILE A 30 2.63 2.68 -17.35
CA ILE A 30 4.08 2.85 -17.16
C ILE A 30 4.71 3.36 -18.45
N THR A 31 5.53 4.39 -18.32
CA THR A 31 6.20 5.05 -19.44
C THR A 31 7.47 4.29 -19.85
N LYS A 32 7.78 4.32 -21.14
CA LYS A 32 9.00 3.70 -21.67
C LYS A 32 10.27 4.33 -21.08
N GLY A 33 11.18 3.48 -20.59
CA GLY A 33 12.46 3.90 -20.02
C GLY A 33 12.37 4.40 -18.58
N GLU A 34 11.23 4.23 -17.91
CA GLU A 34 10.98 4.64 -16.54
C GLU A 34 11.45 3.56 -15.54
N PHE A 35 11.91 3.98 -14.37
CA PHE A 35 12.17 3.12 -13.20
C PHE A 35 10.97 3.21 -12.27
N VAL A 36 10.10 2.21 -12.29
CA VAL A 36 8.89 2.16 -11.47
C VAL A 36 9.09 1.17 -10.33
N THR A 37 8.76 1.57 -9.11
CA THR A 37 8.83 0.70 -7.93
C THR A 37 7.44 0.42 -7.37
N PHE A 38 7.10 -0.87 -7.21
CA PHE A 38 5.97 -1.33 -6.41
C PHE A 38 6.43 -1.48 -4.96
N LEU A 39 5.89 -0.67 -4.08
CA LEU A 39 6.25 -0.56 -2.67
C LEU A 39 5.04 -0.88 -1.79
N GLY A 40 5.23 -1.59 -0.68
CA GLY A 40 4.15 -1.93 0.25
C GLY A 40 4.54 -3.04 1.21
N PRO A 41 3.71 -3.37 2.20
CA PRO A 41 3.96 -4.44 3.17
C PRO A 41 3.97 -5.82 2.53
N SER A 42 4.44 -6.82 3.28
CA SER A 42 4.41 -8.21 2.82
C SER A 42 2.97 -8.68 2.60
N GLY A 43 2.72 -9.38 1.49
CA GLY A 43 1.38 -9.91 1.18
C GLY A 43 0.46 -8.96 0.40
N CYS A 44 0.76 -7.67 0.24
CA CYS A 44 -0.12 -6.70 -0.44
C CYS A 44 -0.22 -6.84 -1.98
N GLY A 45 0.21 -7.94 -2.58
CA GLY A 45 0.00 -8.22 -4.00
C GLY A 45 1.13 -7.82 -4.96
N LYS A 46 2.24 -7.19 -4.53
CA LYS A 46 3.35 -6.71 -5.40
C LYS A 46 3.94 -7.80 -6.30
N THR A 47 4.44 -8.87 -5.69
CA THR A 47 5.03 -10.00 -6.42
C THR A 47 3.98 -10.70 -7.31
N THR A 48 2.72 -10.78 -6.90
CA THR A 48 1.63 -11.32 -7.71
C THR A 48 1.41 -10.46 -8.96
N THR A 49 1.37 -9.14 -8.82
CA THR A 49 1.24 -8.19 -9.95
C THR A 49 2.44 -8.31 -10.88
N LEU A 50 3.65 -8.36 -10.34
CA LEU A 50 4.86 -8.57 -11.14
C LEU A 50 4.82 -9.90 -11.90
N ARG A 51 4.34 -10.99 -11.28
CA ARG A 51 4.19 -12.31 -11.91
C ARG A 51 3.14 -12.32 -13.02
N MET A 52 2.05 -11.54 -12.88
CA MET A 52 1.06 -11.34 -13.94
C MET A 52 1.67 -10.60 -15.14
N ILE A 53 2.46 -9.55 -14.90
CA ILE A 53 3.21 -8.83 -15.95
C ILE A 53 4.21 -9.76 -16.65
N ALA A 54 4.90 -10.61 -15.90
CA ALA A 54 5.85 -11.59 -16.43
C ALA A 54 5.19 -12.73 -17.20
N GLY A 55 3.88 -13.00 -16.96
CA GLY A 55 3.13 -14.13 -17.53
C GLY A 55 3.30 -15.44 -16.79
N PHE A 56 3.81 -15.42 -15.55
CA PHE A 56 3.86 -16.60 -14.68
C PHE A 56 2.52 -16.86 -13.99
N GLU A 57 1.70 -15.80 -13.85
CA GLU A 57 0.33 -15.86 -13.38
C GLU A 57 -0.60 -15.23 -14.42
N LEU A 58 -1.82 -15.74 -14.52
CA LEU A 58 -2.85 -15.13 -15.36
C LEU A 58 -3.74 -14.23 -14.49
N PRO A 59 -4.13 -13.05 -14.96
CA PRO A 59 -5.12 -12.25 -14.26
C PRO A 59 -6.47 -13.00 -14.23
N THR A 60 -7.25 -12.82 -13.16
CA THR A 60 -8.61 -13.32 -13.04
C THR A 60 -9.56 -12.45 -13.86
N SER A 61 -9.33 -11.14 -13.88
CA SER A 61 -10.04 -10.16 -14.71
C SER A 61 -9.11 -9.02 -15.13
N GLY A 62 -9.57 -8.18 -16.05
CA GLY A 62 -8.78 -7.06 -16.58
C GLY A 62 -7.84 -7.47 -17.70
N VAL A 63 -7.04 -6.51 -18.18
CA VAL A 63 -6.17 -6.66 -19.34
C VAL A 63 -4.80 -6.04 -19.09
N ILE A 64 -3.73 -6.71 -19.57
CA ILE A 64 -2.36 -6.20 -19.55
C ILE A 64 -1.94 -5.94 -21.00
N LEU A 65 -1.70 -4.67 -21.32
CA LEU A 65 -1.27 -4.25 -22.65
C LEU A 65 0.22 -3.93 -22.66
N LEU A 66 0.96 -4.44 -23.63
CA LEU A 66 2.35 -4.06 -23.90
C LEU A 66 2.42 -3.43 -25.29
N ASN A 67 2.90 -2.19 -25.37
CA ASN A 67 2.87 -1.40 -26.62
C ASN A 67 1.47 -1.43 -27.30
N GLY A 68 0.40 -1.40 -26.50
CA GLY A 68 -0.99 -1.46 -26.98
C GLY A 68 -1.49 -2.86 -27.40
N GLN A 69 -0.67 -3.89 -27.28
CA GLN A 69 -1.06 -5.27 -27.57
C GLN A 69 -1.37 -6.05 -26.31
N ASP A 70 -2.48 -6.77 -26.28
CA ASP A 70 -2.86 -7.61 -25.14
C ASP A 70 -1.89 -8.79 -25.00
N ILE A 71 -1.23 -8.84 -23.83
CA ILE A 71 -0.31 -9.91 -23.43
C ILE A 71 -0.86 -10.77 -22.29
N SER A 72 -2.09 -10.53 -21.82
CA SER A 72 -2.64 -11.16 -20.61
C SER A 72 -2.52 -12.69 -20.63
N LEU A 73 -2.81 -13.31 -21.78
CA LEU A 73 -2.74 -14.77 -21.96
C LEU A 73 -1.44 -15.27 -22.61
N LEU A 74 -0.50 -14.38 -22.93
CA LEU A 74 0.76 -14.81 -23.53
C LEU A 74 1.69 -15.44 -22.48
N PRO A 75 2.27 -16.62 -22.78
CA PRO A 75 3.23 -17.26 -21.86
C PRO A 75 4.53 -16.43 -21.76
N PRO A 76 5.30 -16.57 -20.67
CA PRO A 76 6.51 -15.75 -20.38
C PRO A 76 7.51 -15.68 -21.55
N TYR A 77 7.78 -16.81 -22.22
CA TYR A 77 8.78 -16.88 -23.29
C TYR A 77 8.38 -16.13 -24.58
N LYS A 78 7.13 -15.69 -24.70
CA LYS A 78 6.64 -14.86 -25.83
C LYS A 78 6.61 -13.38 -25.50
N ARG A 79 6.82 -13.01 -24.22
CA ARG A 79 6.85 -11.60 -23.80
C ARG A 79 8.28 -11.06 -23.93
N PRO A 80 8.50 -9.85 -24.47
CA PRO A 80 9.83 -9.20 -24.49
C PRO A 80 10.16 -8.62 -23.09
N ILE A 81 9.95 -9.41 -22.05
CA ILE A 81 10.08 -9.09 -20.64
C ILE A 81 10.96 -10.15 -19.99
N ASN A 82 11.94 -9.73 -19.19
CA ASN A 82 12.75 -10.66 -18.41
C ASN A 82 12.67 -10.35 -16.91
N THR A 83 12.82 -11.37 -16.09
CA THR A 83 12.72 -11.28 -14.63
C THR A 83 14.02 -11.68 -13.96
N VAL A 84 14.45 -10.90 -12.98
CA VAL A 84 15.48 -11.25 -11.98
C VAL A 84 14.73 -11.59 -10.67
N PHE A 85 14.89 -12.82 -10.22
CA PHE A 85 14.23 -13.34 -9.01
C PHE A 85 15.04 -13.01 -7.75
N GLN A 86 14.40 -12.97 -6.60
CA GLN A 86 14.96 -12.68 -5.29
C GLN A 86 16.21 -13.54 -4.96
N ARG A 87 16.22 -14.82 -5.35
CA ARG A 87 17.35 -15.76 -5.17
C ARG A 87 18.22 -15.90 -6.43
N TYR A 88 18.19 -14.92 -7.35
CA TYR A 88 18.95 -14.85 -8.59
C TYR A 88 18.75 -16.02 -9.56
N ALA A 89 18.35 -17.20 -9.10
CA ALA A 89 18.10 -18.41 -9.89
C ALA A 89 19.22 -18.75 -10.89
N LEU A 90 20.49 -18.53 -10.54
CA LEU A 90 21.64 -18.88 -11.36
C LEU A 90 21.82 -20.41 -11.41
N PHE A 91 22.25 -20.90 -12.57
CA PHE A 91 22.56 -22.33 -12.77
C PHE A 91 23.93 -22.63 -12.17
N ALA A 92 23.95 -23.25 -10.97
CA ALA A 92 25.18 -23.51 -10.21
C ALA A 92 26.17 -24.43 -10.95
N HIS A 93 25.70 -25.30 -11.83
CA HIS A 93 26.52 -26.23 -12.64
C HIS A 93 27.09 -25.57 -13.92
N LEU A 94 26.78 -24.32 -14.18
CA LEU A 94 27.27 -23.58 -15.35
C LEU A 94 28.17 -22.43 -14.89
N ASN A 95 29.25 -22.18 -15.64
CA ASN A 95 30.06 -20.99 -15.46
C ASN A 95 29.31 -19.73 -15.89
N ILE A 96 29.87 -18.54 -15.62
CA ILE A 96 29.26 -17.24 -15.90
C ILE A 96 28.87 -17.10 -17.37
N TYR A 97 29.78 -17.44 -18.30
CA TYR A 97 29.48 -17.38 -19.74
C TYR A 97 28.26 -18.21 -20.10
N ASN A 98 28.19 -19.45 -19.65
CA ASN A 98 27.09 -20.35 -19.96
C ASN A 98 25.77 -19.95 -19.28
N ASN A 99 25.80 -19.35 -18.09
CA ASN A 99 24.64 -18.76 -17.46
C ASN A 99 24.03 -17.65 -18.32
N ILE A 100 24.86 -16.71 -18.75
CA ILE A 100 24.40 -15.57 -19.58
C ILE A 100 23.98 -16.03 -20.97
N ALA A 101 24.76 -16.92 -21.61
CA ALA A 101 24.49 -17.41 -22.95
C ALA A 101 23.32 -18.38 -23.04
N PHE A 102 22.74 -18.85 -21.90
CA PHE A 102 21.73 -19.90 -21.89
C PHE A 102 20.54 -19.60 -22.78
N GLY A 103 19.90 -18.44 -22.61
CA GLY A 103 18.76 -18.02 -23.42
C GLY A 103 19.11 -17.77 -24.89
N LEU A 104 20.31 -17.22 -25.15
CA LEU A 104 20.75 -16.95 -26.52
C LEU A 104 20.95 -18.21 -27.36
N LYS A 105 21.35 -19.33 -26.73
CA LYS A 105 21.52 -20.62 -27.44
C LYS A 105 20.20 -21.21 -27.94
N LEU A 106 19.10 -20.85 -27.29
CA LEU A 106 17.75 -21.33 -27.64
C LEU A 106 17.03 -20.36 -28.59
N LYS A 107 17.45 -19.09 -28.63
CA LYS A 107 16.80 -18.03 -29.40
C LYS A 107 17.04 -18.24 -30.91
N LYS A 108 15.94 -18.19 -31.68
CA LYS A 108 16.00 -18.10 -33.13
C LYS A 108 15.76 -16.68 -33.57
N ILE A 109 16.61 -16.16 -34.44
CA ILE A 109 16.48 -14.83 -35.02
C ILE A 109 16.00 -14.90 -36.46
N PRO A 110 15.13 -13.98 -36.93
CA PRO A 110 14.75 -13.91 -38.32
C PRO A 110 15.94 -13.40 -39.18
N TYR A 111 16.01 -13.89 -40.39
CA TYR A 111 16.88 -13.37 -41.42
C TYR A 111 16.21 -13.43 -42.80
N GLU A 112 16.52 -12.51 -43.66
CA GLU A 112 16.05 -12.51 -45.04
C GLU A 112 16.76 -13.56 -45.86
N ALA A 113 16.04 -14.36 -46.61
CA ALA A 113 16.55 -15.35 -47.56
C ALA A 113 15.76 -15.29 -48.85
N THR A 114 16.39 -15.57 -49.96
CA THR A 114 15.72 -15.68 -51.25
C THR A 114 15.19 -17.12 -51.43
N ASP A 115 13.94 -17.27 -51.77
CA ASP A 115 13.33 -18.55 -52.14
C ASP A 115 13.76 -19.02 -53.56
N LYS A 116 13.32 -20.23 -53.94
CA LYS A 116 13.66 -20.79 -55.27
C LYS A 116 13.04 -19.99 -56.42
N ASN A 117 12.11 -19.12 -56.13
CA ASN A 117 11.39 -18.29 -57.14
C ASN A 117 11.92 -16.84 -57.17
N GLY A 118 13.00 -16.52 -56.42
CA GLY A 118 13.56 -15.19 -56.37
C GLY A 118 12.90 -14.22 -55.39
N ASN A 119 11.91 -14.65 -54.58
CA ASN A 119 11.20 -13.83 -53.62
C ASN A 119 11.96 -13.75 -52.27
N THR A 120 11.96 -12.59 -51.64
CA THR A 120 12.48 -12.42 -50.26
C THR A 120 11.52 -13.08 -49.28
N VAL A 121 12.02 -14.05 -48.50
CA VAL A 121 11.28 -14.76 -47.48
C VAL A 121 12.02 -14.68 -46.15
N THR A 122 11.28 -14.50 -45.03
CA THR A 122 11.84 -14.52 -43.70
C THR A 122 12.07 -15.95 -43.25
N LYS A 123 13.32 -16.31 -42.97
CA LYS A 123 13.71 -17.58 -42.35
C LYS A 123 14.25 -17.36 -40.95
N TYR A 124 14.35 -18.42 -40.15
CA TYR A 124 14.85 -18.36 -38.79
C TYR A 124 16.12 -19.21 -38.64
N ARG A 125 17.12 -18.67 -37.92
CA ARG A 125 18.35 -19.40 -37.56
C ARG A 125 18.69 -19.17 -36.09
N HIS A 126 19.50 -20.06 -35.53
CA HIS A 126 20.14 -19.82 -34.24
C HIS A 126 21.27 -18.80 -34.37
N LEU A 127 21.61 -18.12 -33.27
CA LEU A 127 22.80 -17.27 -33.19
C LEU A 127 24.08 -18.09 -33.37
N THR A 128 25.04 -17.55 -34.07
CA THR A 128 26.39 -18.13 -34.19
C THR A 128 27.16 -18.01 -32.86
N LYS A 129 28.22 -18.81 -32.72
CA LYS A 129 29.08 -18.74 -31.51
C LYS A 129 29.69 -17.35 -31.32
N GLN A 130 30.04 -16.66 -32.41
CA GLN A 130 30.61 -15.33 -32.38
C GLN A 130 29.58 -14.30 -31.91
N GLU A 131 28.36 -14.32 -32.46
CA GLU A 131 27.27 -13.42 -32.06
C GLU A 131 26.92 -13.60 -30.56
N ILE A 132 26.90 -14.85 -30.09
CA ILE A 132 26.65 -15.13 -28.64
C ILE A 132 27.80 -14.55 -27.80
N GLN A 133 29.06 -14.75 -28.20
CA GLN A 133 30.22 -14.25 -27.48
C GLN A 133 30.22 -12.72 -27.38
N GLU A 134 29.89 -12.02 -28.46
CA GLU A 134 29.82 -10.55 -28.48
C GLU A 134 28.68 -10.05 -27.55
N LYS A 135 27.49 -10.69 -27.59
CA LYS A 135 26.38 -10.30 -26.72
C LYS A 135 26.70 -10.56 -25.24
N VAL A 136 27.30 -11.69 -24.89
CA VAL A 136 27.72 -12.01 -23.51
C VAL A 136 28.78 -10.98 -23.05
N LYS A 137 29.77 -10.65 -23.89
CA LYS A 137 30.78 -9.65 -23.53
C LYS A 137 30.16 -8.26 -23.29
N ARG A 138 29.18 -7.85 -24.10
CA ARG A 138 28.45 -6.59 -23.89
C ARG A 138 27.68 -6.60 -22.58
N ALA A 139 26.97 -7.70 -22.28
CA ALA A 139 26.21 -7.83 -21.03
C ALA A 139 27.13 -7.76 -19.81
N LEU A 140 28.27 -8.44 -19.82
CA LEU A 140 29.28 -8.36 -18.76
C LEU A 140 29.87 -6.95 -18.59
N LYS A 141 30.05 -6.21 -19.68
CA LYS A 141 30.49 -4.81 -19.63
C LYS A 141 29.45 -3.88 -19.00
N VAL A 142 28.16 -4.16 -19.18
CA VAL A 142 27.09 -3.36 -18.55
C VAL A 142 27.13 -3.47 -17.03
N VAL A 143 27.43 -4.67 -16.52
CA VAL A 143 27.46 -4.99 -15.08
C VAL A 143 28.88 -4.94 -14.47
N ASP A 144 29.86 -4.39 -15.18
CA ASP A 144 31.26 -4.20 -14.76
C ASP A 144 31.96 -5.50 -14.27
N LEU A 145 31.70 -6.63 -14.98
CA LEU A 145 32.30 -7.95 -14.72
C LEU A 145 33.00 -8.53 -15.96
N GLU A 146 33.64 -7.68 -16.79
CA GLU A 146 34.44 -8.13 -17.91
C GLU A 146 35.62 -9.01 -17.44
N GLY A 147 35.88 -10.08 -18.16
CA GLY A 147 36.97 -11.04 -17.83
C GLY A 147 36.56 -12.14 -16.84
N PHE A 148 35.30 -12.13 -16.36
CA PHE A 148 34.80 -13.16 -15.43
C PHE A 148 34.16 -14.37 -16.13
N GLU A 149 34.12 -14.42 -17.45
CA GLU A 149 33.35 -15.37 -18.26
C GLU A 149 33.57 -16.83 -17.87
N LYS A 150 34.80 -17.19 -17.48
CA LYS A 150 35.19 -18.59 -17.19
C LYS A 150 35.03 -18.99 -15.71
N ARG A 151 34.72 -18.02 -14.82
CA ARG A 151 34.59 -18.28 -13.39
C ARG A 151 33.32 -19.06 -13.08
N ASP A 152 33.38 -19.83 -12.00
CA ASP A 152 32.22 -20.53 -11.45
C ASP A 152 31.38 -19.60 -10.58
N ILE A 153 30.06 -19.81 -10.59
CA ILE A 153 29.09 -19.00 -9.81
C ILE A 153 29.39 -19.08 -8.32
N SER A 154 29.82 -20.23 -7.80
CA SER A 154 30.13 -20.44 -6.39
C SER A 154 31.28 -19.59 -5.86
N THR A 155 32.12 -19.06 -6.74
CA THR A 155 33.26 -18.18 -6.37
C THR A 155 32.90 -16.71 -6.24
N LEU A 156 31.63 -16.34 -6.50
CA LEU A 156 31.16 -14.98 -6.54
C LEU A 156 30.53 -14.55 -5.21
N SER A 157 30.72 -13.27 -4.83
CA SER A 157 29.93 -12.65 -3.76
C SER A 157 28.46 -12.51 -4.17
N GLY A 158 27.56 -12.29 -3.19
CA GLY A 158 26.14 -12.08 -3.45
C GLY A 158 25.85 -10.98 -4.46
N GLY A 159 26.52 -9.81 -4.33
CA GLY A 159 26.38 -8.70 -5.29
C GLY A 159 26.89 -9.05 -6.69
N GLN A 160 27.99 -9.84 -6.80
CA GLN A 160 28.46 -10.31 -8.10
C GLN A 160 27.50 -11.33 -8.72
N GLN A 161 26.90 -12.22 -7.93
CA GLN A 161 25.86 -13.15 -8.40
C GLN A 161 24.65 -12.39 -8.94
N GLN A 162 24.20 -11.35 -8.23
CA GLN A 162 23.11 -10.48 -8.66
C GLN A 162 23.43 -9.80 -10.01
N ARG A 163 24.62 -9.22 -10.16
CA ARG A 163 25.06 -8.63 -11.43
C ARG A 163 25.06 -9.63 -12.58
N ILE A 164 25.45 -10.88 -12.33
CA ILE A 164 25.38 -11.93 -13.36
C ILE A 164 23.93 -12.29 -13.69
N ALA A 165 23.02 -12.32 -12.71
CA ALA A 165 21.60 -12.53 -12.97
C ALA A 165 21.01 -11.41 -13.84
N ILE A 166 21.37 -10.16 -13.56
CA ILE A 166 21.00 -9.00 -14.39
C ILE A 166 21.60 -9.15 -15.80
N ALA A 167 22.91 -9.48 -15.92
CA ALA A 167 23.56 -9.69 -17.23
C ALA A 167 22.84 -10.79 -18.04
N ARG A 168 22.41 -11.88 -17.39
CA ARG A 168 21.61 -12.94 -18.01
C ARG A 168 20.24 -12.45 -18.48
N ALA A 169 19.62 -11.56 -17.71
CA ALA A 169 18.32 -11.00 -18.06
C ALA A 169 18.42 -10.01 -19.22
N ILE A 170 19.40 -9.12 -19.22
CA ILE A 170 19.52 -8.07 -20.25
C ILE A 170 20.12 -8.56 -21.58
N VAL A 171 20.82 -9.71 -21.59
CA VAL A 171 21.51 -10.22 -22.79
C VAL A 171 20.56 -10.51 -23.96
N ASN A 172 19.29 -10.77 -23.66
CA ASN A 172 18.22 -10.97 -24.63
C ASN A 172 17.62 -9.66 -25.17
N GLU A 173 18.09 -8.50 -24.66
CA GLU A 173 17.62 -7.17 -25.06
C GLU A 173 16.09 -7.04 -24.81
N PRO A 174 15.60 -7.22 -23.56
CA PRO A 174 14.20 -7.06 -23.24
C PRO A 174 13.76 -5.59 -23.30
N GLU A 175 12.48 -5.34 -23.49
CA GLU A 175 11.90 -4.00 -23.39
C GLU A 175 11.67 -3.59 -21.93
N ILE A 176 11.37 -4.57 -21.08
CA ILE A 176 11.11 -4.40 -19.64
C ILE A 176 11.95 -5.40 -18.85
N LEU A 177 12.58 -4.92 -17.79
CA LEU A 177 13.25 -5.74 -16.77
C LEU A 177 12.47 -5.70 -15.48
N LEU A 178 12.02 -6.87 -15.03
CA LEU A 178 11.35 -7.05 -13.74
C LEU A 178 12.36 -7.50 -12.68
N LEU A 179 12.29 -6.89 -11.52
CA LEU A 179 13.21 -7.12 -10.40
C LEU A 179 12.38 -7.40 -9.13
N ASP A 180 12.38 -8.65 -8.66
CA ASP A 180 11.60 -9.09 -7.51
C ASP A 180 12.51 -9.15 -6.27
N GLU A 181 12.44 -8.16 -5.40
CA GLU A 181 13.25 -7.98 -4.17
C GLU A 181 14.74 -8.32 -4.35
N PRO A 182 15.42 -7.80 -5.38
CA PRO A 182 16.75 -8.29 -5.74
C PRO A 182 17.84 -7.96 -4.70
N LEU A 183 17.62 -6.98 -3.81
CA LEU A 183 18.57 -6.55 -2.79
C LEU A 183 18.33 -7.18 -1.42
N GLY A 184 17.22 -7.91 -1.22
CA GLY A 184 16.81 -8.44 0.08
C GLY A 184 17.80 -9.41 0.75
N ALA A 185 18.69 -10.06 -0.04
CA ALA A 185 19.69 -11.00 0.47
C ALA A 185 21.04 -10.35 0.81
N LEU A 186 21.21 -9.03 0.62
CA LEU A 186 22.47 -8.32 0.82
C LEU A 186 22.51 -7.63 2.19
N ASP A 187 23.72 -7.51 2.76
CA ASP A 187 23.96 -6.66 3.93
C ASP A 187 23.76 -5.16 3.61
N LEU A 188 23.57 -4.34 4.63
CA LEU A 188 23.22 -2.92 4.49
C LEU A 188 24.22 -2.13 3.62
N LYS A 189 25.54 -2.37 3.78
CA LYS A 189 26.57 -1.67 3.01
C LYS A 189 26.53 -2.04 1.54
N MET A 190 26.48 -3.35 1.27
CA MET A 190 26.40 -3.86 -0.10
C MET A 190 25.08 -3.45 -0.76
N ARG A 191 24.00 -3.36 0.00
CA ARG A 191 22.70 -2.90 -0.50
C ARG A 191 22.78 -1.47 -1.03
N LYS A 192 23.35 -0.54 -0.25
CA LYS A 192 23.54 0.86 -0.67
C LYS A 192 24.43 1.00 -1.92
N GLU A 193 25.51 0.23 -2.01
CA GLU A 193 26.36 0.20 -3.19
C GLU A 193 25.57 -0.29 -4.42
N MET A 194 24.81 -1.38 -4.26
CA MET A 194 24.01 -1.96 -5.35
C MET A 194 22.84 -1.09 -5.80
N GLN A 195 22.22 -0.29 -4.92
CA GLN A 195 21.20 0.70 -5.30
C GLN A 195 21.75 1.69 -6.32
N LEU A 196 22.93 2.28 -6.02
CA LEU A 196 23.58 3.22 -6.93
C LEU A 196 23.95 2.57 -8.27
N GLU A 197 24.43 1.34 -8.24
CA GLU A 197 24.77 0.58 -9.44
C GLU A 197 23.54 0.24 -10.29
N LEU A 198 22.44 -0.20 -9.68
CA LEU A 198 21.19 -0.48 -10.39
C LEU A 198 20.67 0.78 -11.08
N LYS A 199 20.67 1.92 -10.39
CA LYS A 199 20.30 3.21 -10.97
C LYS A 199 21.20 3.62 -12.14
N ALA A 200 22.51 3.39 -12.02
CA ALA A 200 23.46 3.64 -13.10
C ALA A 200 23.24 2.69 -14.29
N MET A 201 22.98 1.40 -14.04
CA MET A 201 22.65 0.42 -15.08
C MET A 201 21.37 0.78 -15.81
N HIS A 202 20.31 1.19 -15.09
CA HIS A 202 19.06 1.64 -15.69
C HIS A 202 19.30 2.79 -16.67
N LYS A 203 20.02 3.84 -16.24
CA LYS A 203 20.38 4.98 -17.10
C LYS A 203 21.20 4.56 -18.33
N LYS A 204 22.13 3.61 -18.17
CA LYS A 204 22.99 3.10 -19.24
C LYS A 204 22.23 2.25 -20.25
N LEU A 205 21.23 1.50 -19.80
CA LEU A 205 20.42 0.61 -20.64
C LEU A 205 19.27 1.34 -21.35
N GLY A 206 18.64 2.32 -20.69
CA GLY A 206 17.50 3.08 -21.20
C GLY A 206 16.23 2.24 -21.41
N ILE A 207 16.13 1.05 -20.79
CA ILE A 207 14.94 0.19 -20.80
C ILE A 207 14.10 0.41 -19.55
N THR A 208 12.83 0.02 -19.60
CA THR A 208 11.93 0.16 -18.44
C THR A 208 12.27 -0.87 -17.37
N PHE A 209 12.38 -0.41 -16.10
CA PHE A 209 12.52 -1.26 -14.92
C PHE A 209 11.23 -1.25 -14.12
N ILE A 210 10.76 -2.43 -13.70
CA ILE A 210 9.72 -2.58 -12.69
C ILE A 210 10.34 -3.31 -11.52
N TYR A 211 10.41 -2.65 -10.38
CA TYR A 211 11.11 -3.07 -9.19
C TYR A 211 10.10 -3.33 -8.06
N VAL A 212 10.24 -4.44 -7.37
CA VAL A 212 9.43 -4.75 -6.18
C VAL A 212 10.31 -4.71 -4.95
N THR A 213 9.88 -4.01 -3.93
CA THR A 213 10.53 -3.96 -2.62
C THR A 213 9.52 -3.66 -1.50
N HIS A 214 9.91 -3.93 -0.27
CA HIS A 214 9.27 -3.42 0.94
C HIS A 214 10.15 -2.37 1.65
N ASP A 215 11.33 -2.06 1.10
CA ASP A 215 12.27 -1.09 1.64
C ASP A 215 12.00 0.30 1.06
N GLN A 216 11.66 1.24 1.93
CA GLN A 216 11.32 2.61 1.58
C GLN A 216 12.52 3.38 1.04
N GLU A 217 13.74 3.17 1.61
CA GLU A 217 14.96 3.83 1.17
C GLU A 217 15.30 3.44 -0.28
N GLU A 218 15.10 2.17 -0.64
CA GLU A 218 15.27 1.69 -2.02
C GLU A 218 14.34 2.42 -2.98
N ALA A 219 13.04 2.47 -2.65
CA ALA A 219 12.03 3.11 -3.48
C ALA A 219 12.30 4.61 -3.67
N LEU A 220 12.53 5.34 -2.57
CA LEU A 220 12.79 6.79 -2.60
C LEU A 220 14.08 7.15 -3.35
N THR A 221 15.11 6.29 -3.27
CA THR A 221 16.44 6.61 -3.85
C THR A 221 16.51 6.30 -5.34
N MET A 222 15.90 5.21 -5.81
CA MET A 222 16.10 4.69 -7.16
C MET A 222 15.02 5.08 -8.15
N SER A 223 13.78 5.25 -7.72
CA SER A 223 12.62 5.31 -8.61
C SER A 223 12.45 6.66 -9.31
N ASP A 224 11.86 6.62 -10.49
CA ASP A 224 11.24 7.78 -11.12
C ASP A 224 9.78 7.92 -10.66
N THR A 225 9.09 6.77 -10.49
CA THR A 225 7.71 6.68 -9.99
C THR A 225 7.61 5.55 -8.96
N ILE A 226 6.92 5.81 -7.86
CA ILE A 226 6.57 4.82 -6.83
C ILE A 226 5.07 4.54 -6.89
N VAL A 227 4.72 3.27 -6.82
CA VAL A 227 3.35 2.77 -6.68
C VAL A 227 3.25 2.15 -5.29
N VAL A 228 2.61 2.85 -4.36
CA VAL A 228 2.37 2.35 -3.00
C VAL A 228 1.14 1.46 -3.03
N MET A 229 1.30 0.24 -2.52
CA MET A 229 0.25 -0.79 -2.50
C MET A 229 -0.05 -1.23 -1.08
N ASN A 230 -1.33 -1.44 -0.78
CA ASN A 230 -1.81 -2.12 0.42
C ASN A 230 -3.04 -2.95 0.09
N ASP A 231 -3.20 -4.11 0.71
CA ASP A 231 -4.37 -5.01 0.59
C ASP A 231 -4.86 -5.24 -0.85
N GLY A 232 -3.92 -5.41 -1.77
CA GLY A 232 -4.21 -5.66 -3.18
C GLY A 232 -4.52 -4.43 -4.03
N GLU A 233 -4.60 -3.24 -3.43
CA GLU A 233 -4.96 -1.98 -4.08
C GLU A 233 -3.79 -1.00 -4.18
N ILE A 234 -3.90 -0.05 -5.12
CA ILE A 234 -3.00 1.09 -5.22
C ILE A 234 -3.48 2.18 -4.27
N GLN A 235 -2.64 2.55 -3.29
CA GLN A 235 -2.91 3.64 -2.36
C GLN A 235 -2.48 5.00 -2.94
N GLN A 236 -1.33 5.04 -3.61
CA GLN A 236 -0.83 6.25 -4.28
C GLN A 236 0.16 5.91 -5.38
N VAL A 237 0.17 6.73 -6.44
CA VAL A 237 1.18 6.72 -7.48
C VAL A 237 1.75 8.12 -7.62
N GLY A 238 3.07 8.27 -7.57
CA GLY A 238 3.72 9.57 -7.67
C GLY A 238 5.24 9.47 -7.72
N LYS A 239 5.89 10.62 -7.85
CA LYS A 239 7.34 10.71 -7.73
C LYS A 239 7.77 10.53 -6.27
N PRO A 240 9.02 10.09 -6.01
CA PRO A 240 9.51 9.90 -4.64
C PRO A 240 9.23 11.08 -3.71
N LYS A 241 9.49 12.30 -4.17
CA LYS A 241 9.26 13.51 -3.37
C LYS A 241 7.75 13.75 -3.11
N GLU A 242 6.89 13.55 -4.11
CA GLU A 242 5.44 13.71 -3.98
C GLU A 242 4.85 12.70 -2.99
N ILE A 243 5.33 11.44 -3.02
CA ILE A 243 4.88 10.38 -2.09
C ILE A 243 5.30 10.70 -0.65
N TYR A 244 6.49 11.31 -0.44
CA TYR A 244 6.99 11.65 0.88
C TYR A 244 6.35 12.93 1.44
N ASP A 245 6.30 14.00 0.63
CA ASP A 245 5.86 15.33 1.06
C ASP A 245 4.32 15.47 1.07
N GLU A 246 3.62 14.76 0.15
CA GLU A 246 2.18 14.89 -0.07
C GLU A 246 1.50 13.50 -0.10
N PRO A 247 1.56 12.71 0.99
CA PRO A 247 0.89 11.41 1.05
C PRO A 247 -0.63 11.57 0.99
N ASN A 248 -1.30 10.68 0.26
CA ASN A 248 -2.75 10.74 0.04
C ASN A 248 -3.57 10.32 1.26
N ASN A 249 -2.99 9.50 2.14
CA ASN A 249 -3.65 9.00 3.35
C ASN A 249 -2.62 8.68 4.43
N ALA A 250 -3.11 8.44 5.65
CA ALA A 250 -2.29 8.15 6.82
C ALA A 250 -1.42 6.89 6.64
N PHE A 251 -1.94 5.85 5.96
CA PHE A 251 -1.16 4.65 5.64
C PHE A 251 0.08 4.98 4.81
N VAL A 252 -0.06 5.76 3.74
CA VAL A 252 1.09 6.15 2.89
C VAL A 252 2.07 6.99 3.69
N ALA A 253 1.58 7.91 4.52
CA ALA A 253 2.42 8.76 5.37
C ALA A 253 3.28 7.91 6.32
N ASP A 254 2.67 6.98 7.05
CA ASP A 254 3.34 6.11 8.02
C ASP A 254 4.26 5.09 7.33
N PHE A 255 3.77 4.52 6.23
CA PHE A 255 4.53 3.51 5.50
C PHE A 255 5.79 4.07 4.81
N ILE A 256 5.83 5.35 4.42
CA ILE A 256 6.97 5.95 3.71
C ILE A 256 8.02 6.55 4.65
N GLY A 257 7.66 6.81 5.89
CA GLY A 257 8.57 7.34 6.92
C GLY A 257 7.85 7.46 8.25
N GLU A 258 8.60 7.45 9.33
CA GLU A 258 8.04 7.64 10.66
C GLU A 258 7.11 8.86 10.69
N SER A 259 5.92 8.72 11.27
CA SER A 259 4.92 9.77 11.34
C SER A 259 4.21 9.76 12.69
N ASN A 260 3.91 10.94 13.20
CA ASN A 260 2.94 11.10 14.26
C ASN A 260 1.57 11.26 13.61
N ILE A 261 0.64 10.35 13.89
CA ILE A 261 -0.72 10.37 13.35
C ILE A 261 -1.69 10.54 14.50
N TYR A 262 -2.57 11.55 14.39
CA TYR A 262 -3.57 11.87 15.41
C TYR A 262 -4.94 11.99 14.78
N THR A 263 -5.97 11.55 15.49
CA THR A 263 -7.33 11.90 15.11
C THR A 263 -7.56 13.38 15.43
N GLY A 264 -7.82 14.16 14.40
CA GLY A 264 -8.12 15.58 14.49
C GLY A 264 -9.59 15.88 14.22
N THR A 265 -10.01 17.10 14.55
CA THR A 265 -11.31 17.63 14.18
C THR A 265 -11.10 18.99 13.53
N MET A 266 -11.65 19.18 12.34
CA MET A 266 -11.60 20.47 11.66
C MET A 266 -12.37 21.54 12.44
N ALA A 267 -11.74 22.69 12.66
CA ALA A 267 -12.34 23.82 13.37
C ALA A 267 -12.50 25.03 12.43
N ARG A 268 -13.14 26.10 12.90
CA ARG A 268 -13.23 27.37 12.14
C ARG A 268 -11.86 28.06 12.09
N ASP A 269 -11.74 29.06 11.23
CA ASP A 269 -10.58 29.97 11.14
C ASP A 269 -9.27 29.28 10.79
N ASN A 270 -9.31 28.32 9.84
CA ASN A 270 -8.15 27.54 9.38
C ASN A 270 -7.41 26.83 10.55
N LYS A 271 -8.16 26.22 11.44
CA LYS A 271 -7.60 25.45 12.57
C LYS A 271 -8.04 24.01 12.54
N VAL A 272 -7.16 23.15 12.97
CA VAL A 272 -7.45 21.74 13.30
C VAL A 272 -7.20 21.52 14.79
N ARG A 273 -8.07 20.77 15.45
CA ARG A 273 -7.92 20.40 16.85
C ARG A 273 -7.35 19.00 16.96
N PHE A 274 -6.15 18.86 17.52
CA PHE A 274 -5.54 17.59 17.94
C PHE A 274 -4.65 17.83 19.17
N LEU A 275 -4.24 16.78 19.87
CA LEU A 275 -3.54 16.87 21.16
C LEU A 275 -4.23 17.86 22.14
N ASN A 276 -5.57 17.88 22.12
CA ASN A 276 -6.42 18.76 22.93
C ASN A 276 -6.17 20.27 22.75
N LYS A 277 -5.54 20.69 21.66
CA LYS A 277 -5.26 22.10 21.31
C LYS A 277 -5.68 22.40 19.87
N TYR A 278 -5.83 23.70 19.60
CA TYR A 278 -6.07 24.23 18.26
C TYR A 278 -4.75 24.63 17.63
N TRP A 279 -4.48 24.09 16.43
CA TRP A 279 -3.31 24.36 15.63
C TRP A 279 -3.72 25.08 14.36
N ASP A 280 -2.91 26.03 13.90
CA ASP A 280 -3.12 26.65 12.60
C ASP A 280 -2.80 25.62 11.52
N ALA A 281 -3.70 25.47 10.53
CA ALA A 281 -3.55 24.55 9.40
C ALA A 281 -3.30 25.30 8.11
N ASP A 282 -2.73 24.65 7.10
CA ASP A 282 -2.54 25.23 5.79
C ASP A 282 -3.92 25.56 5.16
N PRO A 283 -4.13 26.81 4.66
CA PRO A 283 -5.39 27.20 4.01
C PRO A 283 -5.77 26.31 2.82
N VAL A 284 -4.81 25.71 2.13
CA VAL A 284 -5.04 24.81 0.99
C VAL A 284 -5.71 23.52 1.45
N ASP A 285 -5.26 22.95 2.58
CA ASP A 285 -5.85 21.75 3.16
C ASP A 285 -7.17 22.04 3.87
N PHE A 286 -7.28 23.19 4.54
CA PHE A 286 -8.50 23.60 5.21
C PHE A 286 -9.73 23.63 4.28
N GLY A 287 -9.56 24.06 3.02
CA GLY A 287 -10.64 24.11 2.04
C GLY A 287 -11.17 22.76 1.57
N LYS A 288 -10.49 21.65 1.92
CA LYS A 288 -10.85 20.30 1.49
C LYS A 288 -11.85 19.62 2.43
N PHE A 289 -11.95 20.05 3.70
CA PHE A 289 -12.73 19.36 4.73
C PHE A 289 -13.71 20.30 5.43
N PRO A 290 -14.97 19.87 5.65
CA PRO A 290 -15.96 20.62 6.41
C PRO A 290 -15.55 20.86 7.87
N VAL A 291 -16.10 21.92 8.48
CA VAL A 291 -15.95 22.15 9.93
C VAL A 291 -16.64 21.04 10.70
N ASN A 292 -16.00 20.56 11.76
CA ASN A 292 -16.36 19.42 12.62
C ASN A 292 -16.13 18.04 11.96
N GLU A 293 -15.58 17.95 10.75
CA GLU A 293 -15.19 16.67 10.18
C GLU A 293 -14.00 16.09 10.94
N LYS A 294 -14.05 14.79 11.20
CA LYS A 294 -12.92 14.01 11.74
C LYS A 294 -11.92 13.75 10.62
N VAL A 295 -10.66 13.98 10.91
CA VAL A 295 -9.56 13.88 9.95
C VAL A 295 -8.36 13.19 10.60
N ASP A 296 -7.52 12.58 9.80
CA ASP A 296 -6.19 12.20 10.24
C ASP A 296 -5.26 13.41 10.11
N VAL A 297 -4.58 13.72 11.20
CA VAL A 297 -3.55 14.77 11.26
C VAL A 297 -2.19 14.10 11.34
N VAL A 298 -1.37 14.31 10.32
CA VAL A 298 -0.04 13.72 10.22
C VAL A 298 1.01 14.80 10.38
N VAL A 299 1.98 14.56 11.27
CA VAL A 299 3.14 15.43 11.50
C VAL A 299 4.40 14.58 11.53
N ARG A 300 5.39 14.94 10.72
CA ARG A 300 6.68 14.24 10.73
C ARG A 300 7.45 14.54 12.01
N PRO A 301 8.23 13.58 12.56
CA PRO A 301 9.05 13.80 13.77
C PRO A 301 10.02 14.98 13.66
N GLU A 302 10.57 15.24 12.47
CA GLU A 302 11.49 16.34 12.19
C GLU A 302 10.82 17.71 12.12
N ASP A 303 9.49 17.76 11.92
CA ASP A 303 8.72 19.00 11.78
C ASP A 303 8.30 19.60 13.13
N PHE A 304 8.43 18.84 14.22
CA PHE A 304 8.19 19.36 15.53
C PHE A 304 9.33 20.29 16.00
N ILE A 305 8.97 21.51 16.35
CA ILE A 305 9.89 22.53 16.86
C ILE A 305 9.85 22.52 18.38
N LEU A 306 10.98 22.14 19.02
CA LEU A 306 11.13 22.15 20.46
C LEU A 306 11.40 23.56 20.97
N SER A 307 10.74 23.95 22.04
CA SER A 307 10.92 25.23 22.74
C SER A 307 10.95 25.03 24.25
N LYS A 308 11.19 26.11 25.02
CA LYS A 308 11.10 26.06 26.48
C LYS A 308 9.65 25.82 26.91
N ALA A 309 9.45 25.12 28.01
CA ALA A 309 8.14 24.94 28.64
C ALA A 309 7.34 26.24 28.70
N GLY A 310 6.06 26.19 28.36
CA GLY A 310 5.14 27.35 28.33
C GLY A 310 5.29 28.24 27.09
N LYS A 311 6.15 27.91 26.12
CA LYS A 311 6.31 28.65 24.86
C LYS A 311 5.83 27.86 23.64
N GLY A 312 5.43 26.62 23.81
CA GLY A 312 4.79 25.80 22.79
C GLY A 312 3.28 25.96 22.76
N ILE A 313 2.65 25.43 21.72
CA ILE A 313 1.18 25.27 21.67
C ILE A 313 0.76 24.22 22.71
N VAL A 314 1.54 23.15 22.85
CA VAL A 314 1.42 22.15 23.94
C VAL A 314 2.75 21.99 24.65
N ASP A 315 2.70 21.61 25.90
CA ASP A 315 3.87 21.19 26.66
C ASP A 315 3.83 19.68 26.88
N GLY A 316 5.00 19.04 26.82
CA GLY A 316 5.17 17.62 27.08
C GLY A 316 6.45 17.33 27.84
N VAL A 317 6.53 16.14 28.44
CA VAL A 317 7.69 15.67 29.19
C VAL A 317 8.44 14.64 28.37
N ILE A 318 9.75 14.83 28.20
CA ILE A 318 10.62 13.86 27.51
C ILE A 318 10.67 12.57 28.34
N SER A 319 10.12 11.49 27.81
CA SER A 319 10.13 10.17 28.46
C SER A 319 11.27 9.27 28.00
N SER A 320 11.76 9.47 26.74
CA SER A 320 12.88 8.70 26.18
C SER A 320 13.73 9.54 25.26
N LYS A 321 15.04 9.24 25.23
CA LYS A 321 16.03 9.86 24.34
C LYS A 321 16.88 8.78 23.66
N ILE A 322 16.90 8.75 22.34
CA ILE A 322 17.69 7.80 21.55
C ILE A 322 18.59 8.56 20.58
N PHE A 323 19.90 8.34 20.61
CA PHE A 323 20.82 8.93 19.65
C PHE A 323 20.90 8.09 18.37
N LYS A 324 20.49 8.63 17.23
CA LYS A 324 20.47 7.99 15.90
C LYS A 324 21.70 8.35 15.04
N GLY A 325 22.77 8.89 15.62
CA GLY A 325 24.02 9.23 14.93
C GLY A 325 24.12 10.68 14.46
N MET A 326 23.09 11.26 13.86
CA MET A 326 23.06 12.66 13.41
C MET A 326 22.06 13.52 14.18
N HIS A 327 21.06 12.92 14.78
CA HIS A 327 20.01 13.57 15.57
C HIS A 327 19.66 12.69 16.77
N TYR A 328 18.94 13.28 17.70
CA TYR A 328 18.26 12.59 18.79
C TYR A 328 16.80 12.40 18.41
N GLU A 329 16.28 11.23 18.71
CA GLU A 329 14.85 10.91 18.66
C GLU A 329 14.33 10.93 20.09
N TYR A 330 13.28 11.69 20.32
CA TYR A 330 12.63 11.85 21.61
C TYR A 330 11.22 11.28 21.55
N ILE A 331 10.84 10.56 22.60
CA ILE A 331 9.43 10.28 22.89
C ILE A 331 9.01 11.29 23.96
N ILE A 332 8.01 12.11 23.65
CA ILE A 332 7.53 13.19 24.50
C ILE A 332 6.08 12.94 24.88
N ASN A 333 5.80 12.79 26.18
CA ASN A 333 4.43 12.57 26.65
C ASN A 333 3.67 13.89 26.77
N VAL A 334 2.59 14.04 25.98
CA VAL A 334 1.66 15.16 26.00
C VAL A 334 0.31 14.68 26.52
N GLY A 335 0.10 14.78 27.83
CA GLY A 335 -1.07 14.15 28.47
C GLY A 335 -1.01 12.64 28.41
N LYS A 336 -1.92 12.01 27.68
CA LYS A 336 -1.92 10.55 27.42
C LYS A 336 -1.28 10.20 26.06
N ALA A 337 -1.03 11.17 25.20
CA ALA A 337 -0.46 10.95 23.88
C ALA A 337 1.06 10.94 23.91
N GLU A 338 1.68 10.10 23.09
CA GLU A 338 3.09 10.08 22.80
C GLU A 338 3.38 10.84 21.50
N VAL A 339 4.42 11.66 21.51
CA VAL A 339 4.87 12.44 20.35
C VAL A 339 6.32 12.07 20.08
N VAL A 340 6.59 11.52 18.90
CA VAL A 340 7.97 11.26 18.44
C VAL A 340 8.51 12.53 17.80
N VAL A 341 9.69 12.98 18.27
CA VAL A 341 10.32 14.22 17.79
C VAL A 341 11.78 13.96 17.45
N GLN A 342 12.22 14.43 16.30
CA GLN A 342 13.63 14.40 15.91
C GLN A 342 14.24 15.79 16.07
N SER A 343 15.39 15.89 16.76
CA SER A 343 16.10 17.15 16.96
C SER A 343 17.60 16.96 17.01
N THR A 344 18.36 17.94 16.53
CA THR A 344 19.83 17.98 16.68
C THR A 344 20.27 18.48 18.04
N SER A 345 19.37 19.09 18.82
CA SER A 345 19.66 19.59 20.17
C SER A 345 19.59 18.46 21.18
N GLU A 346 20.60 18.35 22.04
CA GLU A 346 20.61 17.39 23.13
C GLU A 346 19.82 17.92 24.33
N LEU A 347 18.79 17.17 24.72
CA LEU A 347 17.97 17.46 25.91
C LEU A 347 17.96 16.23 26.83
N GLU A 348 17.68 16.41 28.09
CA GLU A 348 17.67 15.34 29.09
C GLU A 348 16.25 14.79 29.28
N GLU A 349 16.14 13.49 29.60
CA GLU A 349 14.90 12.86 30.00
C GLU A 349 14.32 13.52 31.28
N GLY A 350 12.98 13.56 31.36
CA GLY A 350 12.26 14.22 32.45
C GLY A 350 12.12 15.74 32.31
N VAL A 351 12.73 16.36 31.30
CA VAL A 351 12.58 17.79 31.00
C VAL A 351 11.25 18.06 30.33
N THR A 352 10.56 19.11 30.81
CA THR A 352 9.35 19.61 30.12
C THR A 352 9.75 20.57 29.00
N VAL A 353 9.22 20.33 27.82
CA VAL A 353 9.45 21.13 26.59
C VAL A 353 8.13 21.56 25.97
N GLY A 354 8.15 22.71 25.29
CA GLY A 354 7.04 23.16 24.46
C GLY A 354 7.18 22.67 23.05
N LEU A 355 6.10 22.20 22.45
CA LEU A 355 5.99 21.70 21.08
C LEU A 355 5.25 22.69 20.20
N ASN A 356 5.78 22.96 19.01
CA ASN A 356 5.20 23.73 17.95
C ASN A 356 5.37 22.99 16.62
N VAL A 357 4.50 23.28 15.65
CA VAL A 357 4.62 22.81 14.26
C VAL A 357 4.24 23.99 13.35
N GLU A 358 4.96 24.17 12.27
CA GLU A 358 4.56 25.16 11.26
C GLU A 358 3.28 24.67 10.52
N PRO A 359 2.31 25.54 10.21
CA PRO A 359 1.04 25.14 9.58
C PRO A 359 1.21 24.30 8.31
N VAL A 360 2.22 24.63 7.50
CA VAL A 360 2.54 23.92 6.24
C VAL A 360 2.99 22.47 6.45
N ASN A 361 3.47 22.13 7.65
CA ASN A 361 3.95 20.79 8.02
C ASN A 361 2.87 19.95 8.75
N ILE A 362 1.69 20.51 8.93
CA ILE A 362 0.52 19.78 9.44
C ILE A 362 -0.28 19.27 8.25
N GLN A 363 -0.14 17.99 7.94
CA GLN A 363 -0.85 17.36 6.84
C GLN A 363 -2.21 16.86 7.33
N ILE A 364 -3.29 17.28 6.65
CA ILE A 364 -4.66 16.90 6.99
C ILE A 364 -5.18 15.95 5.92
N MET A 365 -5.61 14.79 6.33
CA MET A 365 -6.05 13.71 5.45
C MET A 365 -7.46 13.27 5.80
N LYS A 366 -8.17 12.76 4.79
CA LYS A 366 -9.46 12.12 5.04
C LYS A 366 -9.19 10.87 5.88
N LYS A 367 -9.87 10.77 7.03
CA LYS A 367 -9.82 9.54 7.83
C LYS A 367 -10.54 8.45 7.03
N PRO A 368 -9.85 7.38 6.57
CA PRO A 368 -10.53 6.24 6.01
C PRO A 368 -11.34 5.57 7.14
N PHE A 369 -12.49 5.05 6.86
CA PHE A 369 -13.30 4.25 7.78
C PHE A 369 -13.49 4.86 9.19
N VAL A 370 -14.43 5.80 9.29
CA VAL A 370 -14.96 6.24 10.60
C VAL A 370 -16.14 5.38 11.06
N SER A 371 -16.55 4.41 10.26
CA SER A 371 -17.71 3.54 10.50
C SER A 371 -17.48 2.13 9.98
N ASN A 372 -18.05 1.17 10.68
CA ASN A 372 -18.22 -0.20 10.19
C ASN A 372 -19.47 -0.27 9.32
N PHE A 373 -19.46 -1.12 8.30
CA PHE A 373 -20.56 -1.32 7.38
C PHE A 373 -20.96 -2.79 7.38
N TYR A 374 -22.25 -3.05 7.60
CA TYR A 374 -22.82 -4.40 7.63
C TYR A 374 -24.02 -4.50 6.69
N ASP A 375 -24.30 -5.70 6.22
CA ASP A 375 -25.59 -6.05 5.67
C ASP A 375 -26.54 -6.37 6.83
N GLY A 376 -27.75 -5.80 6.84
CA GLY A 376 -28.75 -6.04 7.87
C GLY A 376 -30.13 -6.29 7.27
N TYR A 377 -31.05 -6.68 8.14
CA TYR A 377 -32.45 -6.97 7.79
C TYR A 377 -33.39 -6.29 8.77
N ILE A 378 -34.59 -5.96 8.31
CA ILE A 378 -35.67 -5.47 9.19
C ILE A 378 -36.45 -6.68 9.73
N THR A 379 -36.53 -6.81 11.06
CA THR A 379 -37.25 -7.89 11.72
C THR A 379 -38.77 -7.63 11.76
N LYS A 380 -39.55 -8.62 12.21
CA LYS A 380 -41.01 -8.51 12.37
C LYS A 380 -41.46 -7.47 13.39
N ASP A 381 -40.56 -7.18 14.35
CA ASP A 381 -40.80 -6.17 15.40
C ASP A 381 -40.23 -4.81 15.03
N TYR A 382 -39.94 -4.59 13.72
CA TYR A 382 -39.35 -3.38 13.17
C TYR A 382 -37.98 -3.00 13.75
N LYS A 383 -37.24 -3.97 14.27
CA LYS A 383 -35.85 -3.82 14.66
C LYS A 383 -34.91 -4.09 13.49
N VAL A 384 -33.68 -3.74 13.66
CA VAL A 384 -32.61 -4.01 12.70
C VAL A 384 -31.74 -5.15 13.20
N GLU A 385 -31.64 -6.22 12.42
CA GLU A 385 -30.78 -7.37 12.71
C GLU A 385 -29.52 -7.28 11.85
N PHE A 386 -28.33 -7.32 12.46
CA PHE A 386 -27.03 -7.48 11.82
C PHE A 386 -26.05 -8.08 12.84
N ALA A 387 -24.97 -8.70 12.36
CA ALA A 387 -23.98 -9.37 13.21
C ALA A 387 -24.59 -10.29 14.27
N ASN A 388 -25.67 -11.00 13.89
CA ASN A 388 -26.44 -11.92 14.72
C ASN A 388 -27.07 -11.32 16.02
N ALA A 389 -27.27 -10.01 16.04
CA ALA A 389 -27.93 -9.30 17.11
C ALA A 389 -29.02 -8.36 16.61
N GLU A 390 -30.06 -8.15 17.44
CA GLU A 390 -31.15 -7.22 17.14
C GLU A 390 -30.95 -5.88 17.84
N PHE A 391 -31.18 -4.79 17.09
CA PHE A 391 -31.02 -3.42 17.58
C PHE A 391 -32.31 -2.62 17.39
N ASP A 392 -32.65 -1.84 18.39
CA ASP A 392 -33.81 -0.93 18.37
C ASP A 392 -33.40 0.37 17.65
N VAL A 393 -33.52 0.38 16.31
CA VAL A 393 -33.15 1.50 15.44
C VAL A 393 -34.41 2.02 14.74
N ASP A 394 -34.55 3.37 14.69
CA ASP A 394 -35.67 3.98 13.97
C ASP A 394 -35.60 3.69 12.46
N ILE A 395 -36.53 2.90 11.94
CA ILE A 395 -36.61 2.55 10.52
C ILE A 395 -37.39 3.56 9.66
N LEU A 396 -38.09 4.53 10.28
CA LEU A 396 -38.88 5.52 9.55
C LEU A 396 -38.11 6.35 8.50
N PRO A 397 -36.81 6.66 8.70
CA PRO A 397 -36.03 7.34 7.67
C PRO A 397 -35.94 6.57 6.36
N LEU A 398 -36.09 5.24 6.36
CA LEU A 398 -36.13 4.42 5.13
C LEU A 398 -37.43 4.59 4.34
N PHE A 399 -38.49 5.08 4.98
CA PHE A 399 -39.83 5.18 4.40
C PHE A 399 -40.39 6.60 4.55
N PRO A 400 -39.96 7.55 3.72
CA PRO A 400 -40.39 8.95 3.83
C PRO A 400 -41.92 9.09 3.76
N GLY A 401 -42.50 9.75 4.76
CA GLY A 401 -43.94 9.92 4.88
C GLY A 401 -44.73 8.76 5.52
N ALA A 402 -44.06 7.64 5.85
CA ALA A 402 -44.65 6.55 6.59
C ALA A 402 -44.73 6.84 8.10
N LYS A 403 -45.61 6.14 8.80
CA LYS A 403 -45.73 6.16 10.25
C LYS A 403 -46.14 4.79 10.78
N ILE A 404 -45.84 4.51 12.02
CA ILE A 404 -46.39 3.36 12.75
C ILE A 404 -47.75 3.78 13.33
N ASN A 405 -48.81 3.02 13.04
CA ASN A 405 -50.17 3.30 13.49
C ASN A 405 -50.43 2.76 14.92
N GLU A 406 -51.66 2.91 15.44
CA GLU A 406 -52.05 2.42 16.77
C GLU A 406 -52.03 0.91 16.91
N ASP A 407 -52.08 0.18 15.81
CA ASP A 407 -51.98 -1.29 15.75
C ASP A 407 -50.51 -1.79 15.54
N GLU A 408 -49.52 -0.90 15.74
CA GLU A 408 -48.10 -1.17 15.56
C GLU A 408 -47.71 -1.61 14.13
N ILE A 409 -48.49 -1.18 13.13
CA ILE A 409 -48.25 -1.49 11.71
C ILE A 409 -47.63 -0.26 10.98
N LEU A 410 -46.59 -0.47 10.20
CA LEU A 410 -46.00 0.56 9.32
C LEU A 410 -46.94 0.85 8.14
N VAL A 411 -47.41 2.09 8.01
CA VAL A 411 -48.34 2.51 6.96
C VAL A 411 -47.83 3.73 6.19
N ASP A 412 -48.19 3.83 4.90
CA ASP A 412 -47.89 4.98 4.06
C ASP A 412 -48.80 6.20 4.40
N GLU A 413 -48.60 7.33 3.74
CA GLU A 413 -49.41 8.56 3.89
C GLU A 413 -50.92 8.31 3.61
N LYS A 414 -51.26 7.24 2.89
CA LYS A 414 -52.61 6.89 2.50
C LYS A 414 -53.22 5.86 3.46
N GLY A 415 -52.47 5.36 4.42
CA GLY A 415 -52.89 4.35 5.37
C GLY A 415 -52.75 2.91 4.86
N ASN A 416 -52.04 2.65 3.75
CA ASN A 416 -51.77 1.30 3.29
C ASN A 416 -50.55 0.74 4.04
N GLU A 417 -50.63 -0.53 4.39
CA GLU A 417 -49.56 -1.28 5.05
C GLU A 417 -48.31 -1.37 4.13
N ILE A 418 -47.12 -1.16 4.70
CA ILE A 418 -45.84 -1.32 4.05
C ILE A 418 -45.19 -2.59 4.59
N ASP A 419 -45.09 -3.60 3.74
CA ASP A 419 -44.32 -4.81 4.04
C ASP A 419 -42.81 -4.53 3.93
N CYS A 420 -42.12 -4.53 5.06
CA CYS A 420 -40.68 -4.31 5.13
C CYS A 420 -39.97 -5.42 5.92
N VAL A 421 -40.66 -6.47 6.31
CA VAL A 421 -40.07 -7.62 7.03
C VAL A 421 -39.10 -8.33 6.09
N ASP A 422 -37.96 -8.75 6.60
CA ASP A 422 -36.82 -9.36 5.84
C ASP A 422 -36.26 -8.47 4.72
N MET A 423 -36.55 -7.16 4.73
CA MET A 423 -35.95 -6.21 3.80
C MET A 423 -34.47 -6.03 4.08
N GLU A 424 -33.65 -6.30 3.09
CA GLU A 424 -32.19 -6.04 3.15
C GLU A 424 -31.88 -4.54 3.20
N ILE A 425 -31.03 -4.14 4.13
CA ILE A 425 -30.57 -2.76 4.33
C ILE A 425 -29.06 -2.71 4.54
N ASN A 426 -28.46 -1.54 4.28
CA ASN A 426 -27.09 -1.27 4.71
C ASN A 426 -27.15 -0.65 6.11
N VAL A 427 -26.29 -1.15 7.00
CA VAL A 427 -26.12 -0.65 8.36
C VAL A 427 -24.72 -0.05 8.48
N GLU A 428 -24.63 1.18 8.99
CA GLU A 428 -23.39 1.90 9.25
C GLU A 428 -23.30 2.18 10.75
N VAL A 429 -22.22 1.70 11.39
CA VAL A 429 -21.94 1.87 12.81
C VAL A 429 -20.64 2.62 12.99
N PRO A 430 -20.64 3.86 13.48
CA PRO A 430 -19.40 4.62 13.74
C PRO A 430 -18.49 3.90 14.73
N PHE A 431 -17.16 3.98 14.55
CA PHE A 431 -16.20 3.39 15.49
C PHE A 431 -16.38 3.90 16.92
N GLU A 432 -16.79 5.18 17.07
CA GLU A 432 -17.06 5.83 18.36
C GLU A 432 -18.33 5.33 19.04
N ALA A 433 -19.24 4.68 18.29
CA ALA A 433 -20.45 4.08 18.80
C ALA A 433 -20.21 2.70 19.41
N ILE A 434 -19.00 2.14 19.26
CA ILE A 434 -18.65 0.81 19.73
C ILE A 434 -17.72 0.93 20.92
N THR A 435 -18.03 0.22 21.99
CA THR A 435 -17.16 0.03 23.15
C THR A 435 -17.04 -1.45 23.45
N ILE A 436 -16.00 -1.83 24.20
CA ILE A 436 -15.79 -3.23 24.62
C ILE A 436 -15.69 -3.35 26.13
N SER A 437 -16.02 -4.54 26.63
CA SER A 437 -15.97 -4.88 28.05
C SER A 437 -15.43 -6.30 28.23
N ASP A 438 -14.74 -6.54 29.35
CA ASP A 438 -14.35 -7.87 29.83
C ASP A 438 -15.48 -8.62 30.57
N ASP A 439 -16.63 -7.95 30.77
CA ASP A 439 -17.81 -8.55 31.33
C ASP A 439 -18.61 -9.31 30.26
N PRO A 440 -18.69 -10.64 30.32
CA PRO A 440 -19.42 -11.44 29.33
C PRO A 440 -20.93 -11.19 29.31
N ASP A 441 -21.50 -10.60 30.37
CA ASP A 441 -22.93 -10.27 30.45
C ASP A 441 -23.23 -8.84 29.93
N ALA A 442 -22.22 -8.11 29.42
CA ALA A 442 -22.39 -6.72 28.99
C ALA A 442 -23.07 -6.58 27.62
N SER A 443 -23.01 -7.60 26.75
CA SER A 443 -23.65 -7.63 25.43
C SER A 443 -23.78 -9.07 24.93
N ASP A 444 -24.71 -9.30 24.00
CA ASP A 444 -24.89 -10.60 23.33
C ASP A 444 -23.84 -10.82 22.20
N ILE A 445 -23.05 -9.81 21.86
CA ILE A 445 -22.01 -9.91 20.82
C ILE A 445 -20.66 -10.12 21.50
N HIS A 446 -20.03 -11.26 21.23
CA HIS A 446 -18.74 -11.62 21.79
C HIS A 446 -17.72 -11.85 20.67
N GLY A 447 -16.45 -11.54 20.95
CA GLY A 447 -15.38 -11.77 20.01
C GLY A 447 -14.01 -11.67 20.66
N ASN A 448 -13.00 -11.95 19.85
CA ASN A 448 -11.60 -11.86 20.28
C ASN A 448 -10.91 -10.69 19.57
N ILE A 449 -10.07 -9.97 20.30
CA ILE A 449 -9.23 -8.92 19.73
C ILE A 449 -8.19 -9.57 18.82
N ILE A 450 -8.29 -9.36 17.50
CA ILE A 450 -7.38 -9.92 16.50
C ILE A 450 -6.30 -8.94 16.03
N SER A 451 -6.51 -7.64 16.30
CA SER A 451 -5.55 -6.58 16.00
C SER A 451 -5.66 -5.45 16.99
N LEU A 452 -4.51 -4.88 17.36
CA LEU A 452 -4.42 -3.74 18.27
C LEU A 452 -3.30 -2.83 17.75
N ILE A 453 -3.65 -1.59 17.35
CA ILE A 453 -2.72 -0.62 16.81
C ILE A 453 -2.86 0.68 17.61
N TYR A 454 -1.74 1.17 18.16
CA TYR A 454 -1.73 2.47 18.84
C TYR A 454 -1.64 3.61 17.82
N ILE A 455 -2.61 4.52 17.85
CA ILE A 455 -2.69 5.67 16.93
C ILE A 455 -2.54 6.97 17.74
N GLY A 456 -1.39 7.13 18.39
CA GLY A 456 -0.96 8.37 19.02
C GLY A 456 -1.74 8.81 20.26
N ASP A 457 -3.06 8.73 20.32
CA ASP A 457 -3.91 9.11 21.46
C ASP A 457 -4.93 8.05 21.87
N HIS A 458 -5.08 6.98 21.07
CA HIS A 458 -5.97 5.85 21.34
C HIS A 458 -5.45 4.59 20.65
N TYR A 459 -6.07 3.46 20.96
CA TYR A 459 -5.86 2.20 20.24
C TYR A 459 -7.01 1.98 19.28
N GLU A 460 -6.70 1.65 18.04
CA GLU A 460 -7.65 1.07 17.09
C GLU A 460 -7.60 -0.44 17.24
N LEU A 461 -8.76 -1.04 17.52
CA LEU A 461 -8.92 -2.47 17.70
C LEU A 461 -9.77 -3.06 16.60
N ILE A 462 -9.47 -4.31 16.25
CA ILE A 462 -10.37 -5.17 15.48
C ILE A 462 -10.77 -6.33 16.37
N VAL A 463 -12.06 -6.42 16.64
CA VAL A 463 -12.66 -7.54 17.38
C VAL A 463 -13.38 -8.43 16.38
N ARG A 464 -13.02 -9.71 16.32
CA ARG A 464 -13.66 -10.72 15.46
C ARG A 464 -14.57 -11.62 16.28
N THR A 465 -15.83 -11.75 15.85
CA THR A 465 -16.79 -12.67 16.45
C THR A 465 -16.55 -14.12 16.01
N GLU A 466 -17.24 -15.08 16.63
CA GLU A 466 -17.19 -16.49 16.23
C GLU A 466 -17.74 -16.72 14.81
N GLU A 467 -18.61 -15.83 14.32
CA GLU A 467 -19.20 -15.86 12.98
C GLU A 467 -18.34 -15.16 11.93
N GLU A 468 -17.10 -14.80 12.28
CA GLU A 468 -16.15 -14.11 11.41
C GLU A 468 -16.55 -12.65 11.04
N GLU A 469 -17.44 -12.00 11.81
CA GLU A 469 -17.73 -10.57 11.67
C GLU A 469 -16.68 -9.73 12.40
N ASP A 470 -16.18 -8.68 11.74
CA ASP A 470 -15.17 -7.78 12.28
C ASP A 470 -15.79 -6.45 12.74
N PHE A 471 -15.49 -6.07 13.98
CA PHE A 471 -15.80 -4.76 14.54
C PHE A 471 -14.54 -3.94 14.73
N VAL A 472 -14.42 -2.85 14.00
CA VAL A 472 -13.35 -1.86 14.20
C VAL A 472 -13.83 -0.80 15.17
N LEU A 473 -13.04 -0.50 16.18
CA LEU A 473 -13.37 0.50 17.20
C LEU A 473 -12.13 1.22 17.73
N ASN A 474 -12.35 2.37 18.36
CA ASN A 474 -11.32 3.15 19.01
C ASN A 474 -11.50 3.14 20.52
N THR A 475 -10.45 2.83 21.27
CA THR A 475 -10.47 2.86 22.75
C THR A 475 -9.23 3.54 23.32
N PRO A 476 -9.34 4.32 24.40
CA PRO A 476 -8.18 4.84 25.13
C PRO A 476 -7.50 3.79 26.00
N ASP A 477 -8.12 2.64 26.21
CA ASP A 477 -7.68 1.61 27.14
C ASP A 477 -6.79 0.59 26.45
N LEU A 478 -5.73 0.13 27.14
CA LEU A 478 -4.81 -0.89 26.65
C LEU A 478 -5.43 -2.28 26.87
N TRP A 479 -5.55 -3.03 25.78
CA TRP A 479 -5.98 -4.44 25.73
C TRP A 479 -4.84 -5.31 25.21
N ASN A 480 -5.04 -6.62 25.15
CA ASN A 480 -4.10 -7.55 24.52
C ASN A 480 -4.74 -8.25 23.33
N GLU A 481 -3.92 -8.63 22.36
CA GLU A 481 -4.38 -9.53 21.29
C GLU A 481 -4.84 -10.86 21.89
N ASN A 482 -5.95 -11.39 21.38
CA ASN A 482 -6.69 -12.56 21.83
C ASN A 482 -7.45 -12.41 23.16
N ASP A 483 -7.56 -11.23 23.75
CA ASP A 483 -8.50 -11.00 24.84
C ASP A 483 -9.93 -11.23 24.30
N GLU A 484 -10.74 -12.00 25.06
CA GLU A 484 -12.15 -12.20 24.78
C GLU A 484 -12.95 -11.02 25.37
N VAL A 485 -13.82 -10.41 24.57
CA VAL A 485 -14.54 -9.20 24.92
C VAL A 485 -16.00 -9.24 24.45
N SER A 486 -16.86 -8.53 25.17
CA SER A 486 -18.23 -8.19 24.74
C SER A 486 -18.19 -6.88 23.96
N VAL A 487 -18.83 -6.84 22.77
CA VAL A 487 -18.95 -5.65 21.91
C VAL A 487 -20.27 -4.95 22.22
N ILE A 488 -20.21 -3.71 22.70
CA ILE A 488 -21.36 -2.90 23.07
C ILE A 488 -21.53 -1.79 22.04
N ILE A 489 -22.73 -1.70 21.43
CA ILE A 489 -23.03 -0.72 20.38
C ILE A 489 -24.06 0.29 20.90
N ASP A 490 -23.76 1.58 20.80
CA ASP A 490 -24.73 2.65 21.04
C ASP A 490 -25.74 2.71 19.89
N GLN A 491 -26.92 2.13 20.10
CA GLN A 491 -27.97 2.00 19.10
C GLN A 491 -28.45 3.32 18.53
N SER A 492 -28.31 4.43 19.27
CA SER A 492 -28.71 5.77 18.84
C SER A 492 -27.82 6.35 17.73
N GLN A 493 -26.64 5.76 17.53
CA GLN A 493 -25.66 6.17 16.52
C GLN A 493 -25.61 5.23 15.30
N ILE A 494 -26.46 4.22 15.25
CA ILE A 494 -26.58 3.32 14.10
C ILE A 494 -27.30 4.06 12.98
N HIS A 495 -26.70 4.11 11.80
CA HIS A 495 -27.29 4.67 10.61
C HIS A 495 -27.69 3.56 9.64
N ILE A 496 -28.91 3.68 9.08
CA ILE A 496 -29.43 2.68 8.13
C ILE A 496 -29.78 3.33 6.80
N SER A 497 -29.60 2.57 5.71
CA SER A 497 -29.98 3.00 4.37
C SER A 497 -30.46 1.83 3.51
N ARG A 498 -31.27 2.11 2.47
CA ARG A 498 -31.76 1.06 1.55
C ARG A 498 -30.60 0.49 0.73
N LYS A 499 -30.57 -0.84 0.55
CA LYS A 499 -29.60 -1.51 -0.31
C LYS A 499 -29.76 -1.03 -1.74
N GLY A 500 -28.69 -0.54 -2.37
CA GLY A 500 -28.71 -0.01 -3.75
C GLY A 500 -28.96 1.50 -3.90
N ALA A 501 -29.14 2.27 -2.83
CA ALA A 501 -29.10 3.71 -2.89
C ALA A 501 -27.61 4.17 -3.10
N LYS A 502 -27.31 4.65 -4.30
CA LYS A 502 -25.97 5.25 -4.57
C LYS A 502 -25.78 6.46 -3.65
N LYS A 503 -24.68 6.46 -2.88
CA LYS A 503 -24.16 7.65 -2.19
C LYS A 503 -23.75 8.73 -3.18
#